data_f996aca1f38d276baec72dfacef92d9f
#
_entry.id   f996aca1f38d276baec72dfacef92d9f
#
_cell.length_a   1.000
_cell.length_b   1.000
_cell.length_c   1.000
_cell.angle_alpha   90.00
_cell.angle_beta   90.00
_cell.angle_gamma   90.00
#
_symmetry.space_group_name_H-M   'P 1'
#
loop_
_entity.id
_entity.type
_entity.pdbx_description
1 polymer ?
#
loop_
_entity_poly.entity_id
_entity_poly.type
_entity_poly.pdbx_seq_one_letter_code
_entity_poly.pdbx_strand_id
1 'polypeptide(L)'
;MSGQDKDEAAWREQLTAEEFYVLREKGTERAFTGEYWNVWENGTYHCRGCGELLFQSDTKFDAGCGWPSFDRPATDGVVAEARDASHGMIRTEVLCQKCGGHLGHVFPDGPTETGERYCINSLSIKLKEDDRSAKSD
;
A
#
# COMPACT_ATOMS: atom_id res chain seq x y z
N MET A 1 -7.96 -17.94 14.04
CA MET A 1 -7.94 -17.16 12.84
C MET A 1 -7.52 -15.76 13.16
N SER A 2 -6.89 -15.15 12.25
CA SER A 2 -6.39 -13.80 12.46
C SER A 2 -7.41 -12.78 12.02
N GLY A 3 -7.00 -11.51 11.97
CA GLY A 3 -7.84 -10.45 11.47
C GLY A 3 -8.28 -10.63 10.02
N GLN A 4 -7.70 -11.60 9.32
CA GLN A 4 -8.12 -11.90 7.96
C GLN A 4 -9.56 -12.36 7.88
N ASP A 5 -10.09 -12.86 8.97
CA ASP A 5 -11.43 -13.42 8.99
C ASP A 5 -12.50 -12.43 9.44
N LYS A 6 -12.15 -11.18 9.54
CA LYS A 6 -13.14 -10.17 9.86
C LYS A 6 -14.19 -10.14 8.76
N ASP A 7 -15.45 -10.06 9.16
CA ASP A 7 -16.51 -9.88 8.18
C ASP A 7 -16.61 -8.41 7.76
N GLU A 8 -17.47 -8.14 6.81
CA GLU A 8 -17.61 -6.81 6.27
C GLU A 8 -17.99 -5.78 7.33
N ALA A 9 -18.85 -6.15 8.26
CA ALA A 9 -19.31 -5.23 9.31
C ALA A 9 -18.13 -4.82 10.20
N ALA A 10 -17.27 -5.77 10.56
CA ALA A 10 -16.11 -5.47 11.40
C ALA A 10 -15.15 -4.52 10.68
N TRP A 11 -14.93 -4.73 9.40
CA TRP A 11 -14.07 -3.85 8.63
C TRP A 11 -14.67 -2.45 8.52
N ARG A 12 -15.98 -2.34 8.35
CA ARG A 12 -16.63 -1.04 8.27
C ARG A 12 -16.54 -0.25 9.57
N GLU A 13 -16.51 -0.95 10.69
CA GLU A 13 -16.35 -0.28 11.98
C GLU A 13 -14.94 0.24 12.18
N GLN A 14 -13.96 -0.49 11.67
CA GLN A 14 -12.55 -0.16 11.86
C GLN A 14 -12.06 0.91 10.89
N LEU A 15 -12.57 0.92 9.67
CA LEU A 15 -12.07 1.76 8.59
C LEU A 15 -13.03 2.90 8.31
N THR A 16 -12.49 4.01 7.81
CA THR A 16 -13.35 5.05 7.25
C THR A 16 -13.98 4.53 5.96
N ALA A 17 -14.99 5.26 5.47
CA ALA A 17 -15.65 4.86 4.22
C ALA A 17 -14.66 4.81 3.07
N GLU A 18 -13.75 5.78 2.99
CA GLU A 18 -12.75 5.80 1.92
C GLU A 18 -11.75 4.67 2.05
N GLU A 19 -11.31 4.41 3.27
CA GLU A 19 -10.39 3.30 3.50
C GLU A 19 -11.03 1.97 3.15
N PHE A 20 -12.28 1.79 3.52
CA PHE A 20 -13.01 0.57 3.20
C PHE A 20 -13.13 0.41 1.68
N TYR A 21 -13.48 1.49 0.99
CA TYR A 21 -13.62 1.46 -0.46
C TYR A 21 -12.34 0.96 -1.14
N VAL A 22 -11.19 1.45 -0.70
CA VAL A 22 -9.92 1.06 -1.31
C VAL A 22 -9.50 -0.34 -0.88
N LEU A 23 -9.50 -0.60 0.44
CA LEU A 23 -8.95 -1.85 0.96
C LEU A 23 -9.84 -3.06 0.71
N ARG A 24 -11.15 -2.89 0.81
CA ARG A 24 -12.06 -4.03 0.77
C ARG A 24 -12.90 -4.09 -0.50
N GLU A 25 -13.05 -2.99 -1.22
CA GLU A 25 -13.84 -2.95 -2.44
C GLU A 25 -12.98 -2.70 -3.67
N LYS A 26 -11.65 -2.76 -3.52
CA LYS A 26 -10.69 -2.61 -4.60
C LYS A 26 -10.76 -1.27 -5.30
N GLY A 27 -11.13 -0.23 -4.56
CA GLY A 27 -11.17 1.11 -5.11
C GLY A 27 -9.77 1.67 -5.30
N THR A 28 -9.67 2.75 -6.05
CA THR A 28 -8.41 3.45 -6.27
C THR A 28 -8.61 4.90 -5.90
N GLU A 29 -7.73 5.43 -5.05
CA GLU A 29 -7.78 6.85 -4.73
C GLU A 29 -7.34 7.66 -5.95
N ARG A 30 -7.80 8.90 -6.02
CA ARG A 30 -7.41 9.79 -7.11
C ARG A 30 -5.94 10.15 -6.97
N ALA A 31 -5.24 10.21 -8.10
CA ALA A 31 -3.82 10.59 -8.10
C ALA A 31 -3.65 11.98 -7.49
N PHE A 32 -2.58 12.14 -6.72
CA PHE A 32 -2.19 13.41 -6.06
C PHE A 32 -3.14 13.85 -4.96
N THR A 33 -4.07 12.98 -4.52
CA THR A 33 -4.98 13.34 -3.42
C THR A 33 -4.68 12.58 -2.13
N GLY A 34 -3.90 11.49 -2.22
CA GLY A 34 -3.62 10.67 -1.05
C GLY A 34 -2.66 11.35 -0.09
N GLU A 35 -2.63 10.84 1.11
CA GLU A 35 -1.85 11.44 2.20
C GLU A 35 -0.34 11.33 1.98
N TYR A 36 0.11 10.27 1.31
CA TYR A 36 1.54 9.93 1.31
C TYR A 36 2.24 10.06 -0.04
N TRP A 37 1.57 10.50 -1.10
CA TRP A 37 2.22 10.53 -2.41
C TRP A 37 3.44 11.47 -2.40
N ASN A 38 3.46 12.46 -1.54
CA ASN A 38 4.55 13.45 -1.49
C ASN A 38 5.11 13.55 -0.06
N VAL A 39 5.18 12.45 0.65
CA VAL A 39 5.71 12.39 2.02
C VAL A 39 6.99 11.57 1.99
N TRP A 40 8.08 12.13 2.51
CA TRP A 40 9.41 11.55 2.38
C TRP A 40 10.09 11.31 3.73
N GLU A 41 9.35 11.37 4.83
CA GLU A 41 9.88 11.08 6.15
C GLU A 41 10.36 9.63 6.25
N ASN A 42 11.40 9.40 7.04
CA ASN A 42 11.89 8.05 7.29
C ASN A 42 10.89 7.29 8.15
N GLY A 43 10.67 6.04 7.79
CA GLY A 43 9.77 5.21 8.58
C GLY A 43 9.34 3.99 7.82
N THR A 44 8.28 3.38 8.34
CA THR A 44 7.73 2.16 7.78
C THR A 44 6.26 2.37 7.45
N TYR A 45 5.80 1.70 6.40
CA TYR A 45 4.42 1.80 5.95
C TYR A 45 3.71 0.48 6.24
N HIS A 46 2.61 0.58 6.96
CA HIS A 46 1.87 -0.59 7.45
C HIS A 46 0.50 -0.66 6.78
N CYS A 47 -0.03 -1.87 6.67
CA CYS A 47 -1.38 -2.05 6.16
C CYS A 47 -2.35 -1.30 7.06
N ARG A 48 -3.16 -0.45 6.48
CA ARG A 48 -4.11 0.34 7.27
C ARG A 48 -5.20 -0.55 7.87
N GLY A 49 -5.41 -1.73 7.28
CA GLY A 49 -6.40 -2.66 7.79
C GLY A 49 -5.89 -3.52 8.94
N CYS A 50 -4.76 -4.20 8.75
CA CYS A 50 -4.30 -5.18 9.74
C CYS A 50 -3.00 -4.80 10.46
N GLY A 51 -2.33 -3.74 10.05
CA GLY A 51 -1.12 -3.28 10.73
C GLY A 51 0.17 -3.95 10.27
N GLU A 52 0.11 -4.84 9.30
CA GLU A 52 1.30 -5.55 8.84
C GLU A 52 2.30 -4.59 8.21
N LEU A 53 3.58 -4.76 8.48
CA LEU A 53 4.63 -3.96 7.85
C LEU A 53 4.75 -4.34 6.39
N LEU A 54 4.50 -3.39 5.50
CA LEU A 54 4.44 -3.67 4.07
C LEU A 54 5.61 -3.08 3.29
N PHE A 55 5.97 -1.83 3.56
CA PHE A 55 7.00 -1.12 2.80
C PHE A 55 7.81 -0.25 3.73
N GLN A 56 9.03 0.08 3.29
CA GLN A 56 9.90 0.97 4.04
C GLN A 56 10.23 2.20 3.21
N SER A 57 10.47 3.31 3.90
CA SER A 57 10.72 4.59 3.23
C SER A 57 11.97 4.56 2.37
N ASP A 58 12.95 3.72 2.69
CA ASP A 58 14.20 3.67 1.94
C ASP A 58 14.03 3.04 0.56
N THR A 59 12.91 2.40 0.28
CA THR A 59 12.61 1.88 -1.05
C THR A 59 11.57 2.72 -1.78
N LYS A 60 11.13 3.81 -1.18
CA LYS A 60 10.16 4.71 -1.79
C LYS A 60 10.85 5.64 -2.76
N PHE A 61 10.24 5.87 -3.91
CA PHE A 61 10.81 6.76 -4.91
C PHE A 61 9.69 7.57 -5.58
N ASP A 62 10.09 8.66 -6.22
CA ASP A 62 9.13 9.55 -6.90
C ASP A 62 8.93 9.06 -8.33
N ALA A 63 7.79 8.42 -8.58
CA ALA A 63 7.45 7.93 -9.90
C ALA A 63 6.67 8.95 -10.73
N GLY A 64 6.31 10.07 -10.12
CA GLY A 64 5.54 11.09 -10.83
C GLY A 64 4.10 10.72 -11.11
N CYS A 65 3.61 9.62 -10.53
CA CYS A 65 2.29 9.12 -10.87
C CYS A 65 1.19 9.60 -9.92
N GLY A 66 1.55 10.25 -8.81
CA GLY A 66 0.56 10.76 -7.87
C GLY A 66 0.14 9.78 -6.79
N TRP A 67 0.82 8.63 -6.69
CA TRP A 67 0.64 7.66 -5.62
C TRP A 67 1.99 7.32 -5.03
N PRO A 68 2.05 6.95 -3.73
CA PRO A 68 3.32 6.47 -3.18
C PRO A 68 3.81 5.26 -3.97
N SER A 69 5.08 5.26 -4.30
CA SER A 69 5.67 4.21 -5.14
C SER A 69 6.90 3.64 -4.46
N PHE A 70 7.04 2.32 -4.53
CA PHE A 70 8.13 1.59 -3.89
C PHE A 70 8.70 0.59 -4.89
N ASP A 71 9.99 0.26 -4.75
CA ASP A 71 10.59 -0.69 -5.68
C ASP A 71 10.58 -2.12 -5.15
N ARG A 72 10.24 -2.31 -3.88
CA ARG A 72 10.14 -3.65 -3.28
C ARG A 72 9.37 -3.60 -1.96
N PRO A 73 8.77 -4.74 -1.56
CA PRO A 73 8.15 -4.83 -0.24
C PRO A 73 9.22 -4.85 0.86
N ALA A 74 8.80 -4.60 2.10
CA ALA A 74 9.71 -4.61 3.24
C ALA A 74 10.31 -6.00 3.46
N THR A 75 9.54 -7.05 3.20
CA THR A 75 9.97 -8.43 3.40
C THR A 75 9.31 -9.28 2.32
N ASP A 76 10.03 -10.31 1.87
CA ASP A 76 9.47 -11.24 0.91
C ASP A 76 8.21 -11.90 1.51
N GLY A 77 7.17 -12.00 0.69
CA GLY A 77 5.95 -12.70 1.09
C GLY A 77 4.96 -11.86 1.88
N VAL A 78 5.27 -10.60 2.15
CA VAL A 78 4.36 -9.76 2.93
C VAL A 78 3.22 -9.22 2.06
N VAL A 79 3.39 -9.19 0.75
CA VAL A 79 2.33 -8.83 -0.19
C VAL A 79 2.07 -10.01 -1.12
N ALA A 80 0.82 -10.08 -1.60
CA ALA A 80 0.42 -11.07 -2.58
C ALA A 80 0.11 -10.36 -3.89
N GLU A 81 0.15 -11.12 -4.99
CA GLU A 81 -0.14 -10.57 -6.32
C GLU A 81 -1.27 -11.36 -6.95
N ALA A 82 -2.11 -10.66 -7.70
CA ALA A 82 -3.22 -11.29 -8.41
C ALA A 82 -3.40 -10.58 -9.75
N ARG A 83 -3.91 -11.34 -10.72
CA ARG A 83 -4.19 -10.78 -12.03
C ARG A 83 -5.45 -9.90 -11.94
N ASP A 84 -5.36 -8.71 -12.48
CA ASP A 84 -6.47 -7.76 -12.52
C ASP A 84 -6.75 -7.40 -13.98
N ALA A 85 -7.90 -7.83 -14.49
CA ALA A 85 -8.29 -7.58 -15.87
C ALA A 85 -9.39 -6.51 -15.96
N SER A 86 -9.60 -5.75 -14.90
CA SER A 86 -10.65 -4.72 -14.90
C SER A 86 -10.26 -3.55 -15.80
N HIS A 87 -11.26 -2.76 -16.16
CA HIS A 87 -11.09 -1.54 -16.96
C HIS A 87 -10.44 -1.80 -18.32
N GLY A 88 -10.60 -3.01 -18.87
CA GLY A 88 -10.05 -3.33 -20.18
C GLY A 88 -8.53 -3.45 -20.21
N MET A 89 -7.89 -3.51 -19.06
CA MET A 89 -6.43 -3.63 -18.96
C MET A 89 -6.08 -4.89 -18.16
N ILE A 90 -4.89 -5.42 -18.43
CA ILE A 90 -4.38 -6.52 -17.62
C ILE A 90 -3.24 -5.99 -16.80
N ARG A 91 -3.43 -5.99 -15.49
CA ARG A 91 -2.43 -5.49 -14.55
C ARG A 91 -2.20 -6.52 -13.46
N THR A 92 -1.18 -6.30 -12.63
CA THR A 92 -0.92 -7.15 -11.48
C THR A 92 -1.32 -6.38 -10.23
N GLU A 93 -2.35 -6.88 -9.57
CA GLU A 93 -2.85 -6.29 -8.33
C GLU A 93 -1.96 -6.70 -7.17
N VAL A 94 -1.73 -5.78 -6.22
CA VAL A 94 -0.95 -6.05 -5.01
C VAL A 94 -1.89 -6.00 -3.82
N LEU A 95 -1.83 -7.05 -3.00
CA LEU A 95 -2.69 -7.19 -1.82
C LEU A 95 -1.83 -7.45 -0.60
N CYS A 96 -2.36 -7.10 0.57
CA CYS A 96 -1.73 -7.48 1.82
C CYS A 96 -1.87 -8.99 1.99
N GLN A 97 -0.75 -9.69 2.13
CA GLN A 97 -0.79 -11.14 2.26
C GLN A 97 -1.56 -11.56 3.51
N LYS A 98 -1.49 -10.77 4.56
CA LYS A 98 -2.09 -11.13 5.84
C LYS A 98 -3.61 -10.96 5.85
N CYS A 99 -4.14 -9.84 5.36
CA CYS A 99 -5.58 -9.59 5.46
C CYS A 99 -6.30 -9.56 4.12
N GLY A 100 -5.56 -9.65 3.01
CA GLY A 100 -6.16 -9.62 1.69
C GLY A 100 -6.61 -8.25 1.20
N GLY A 101 -6.28 -7.19 1.95
CA GLY A 101 -6.68 -5.86 1.54
C GLY A 101 -6.01 -5.41 0.26
N HIS A 102 -6.75 -4.72 -0.59
CA HIS A 102 -6.21 -4.20 -1.85
C HIS A 102 -5.27 -3.04 -1.58
N LEU A 103 -4.04 -3.13 -2.07
CA LEU A 103 -3.05 -2.08 -1.86
C LEU A 103 -2.85 -1.22 -3.10
N GLY A 104 -2.78 -1.82 -4.25
CA GLY A 104 -2.52 -1.12 -5.49
C GLY A 104 -2.13 -2.09 -6.58
N HIS A 105 -1.15 -1.69 -7.39
CA HIS A 105 -0.69 -2.50 -8.53
C HIS A 105 0.82 -2.42 -8.62
N VAL A 106 1.43 -3.45 -9.21
CA VAL A 106 2.86 -3.43 -9.49
C VAL A 106 3.08 -3.49 -10.99
N PHE A 107 4.03 -2.70 -11.48
CA PHE A 107 4.34 -2.57 -12.90
C PHE A 107 5.81 -2.89 -13.13
N PRO A 108 6.18 -3.39 -14.33
CA PRO A 108 7.57 -3.80 -14.60
C PRO A 108 8.44 -2.65 -15.11
N ASP A 109 8.09 -1.42 -14.82
CA ASP A 109 8.80 -0.24 -15.32
C ASP A 109 9.45 0.56 -14.20
N GLY A 110 9.91 -0.11 -13.16
CA GLY A 110 10.59 0.56 -12.05
C GLY A 110 12.01 0.98 -12.39
N PRO A 111 12.51 2.00 -11.71
CA PRO A 111 13.82 2.60 -12.04
C PRO A 111 15.01 1.92 -11.39
N THR A 112 14.80 0.96 -10.50
CA THR A 112 15.89 0.34 -9.76
C THR A 112 16.16 -1.07 -10.26
N GLU A 113 17.10 -1.75 -9.60
CA GLU A 113 17.51 -3.09 -10.01
C GLU A 113 16.38 -4.11 -9.98
N THR A 114 15.36 -3.90 -9.14
CA THR A 114 14.23 -4.82 -9.13
C THR A 114 13.40 -4.71 -10.40
N GLY A 115 13.45 -3.56 -11.08
CA GLY A 115 12.64 -3.32 -12.25
C GLY A 115 11.17 -3.18 -11.96
N GLU A 116 10.78 -3.09 -10.70
CA GLU A 116 9.37 -3.07 -10.30
C GLU A 116 8.98 -1.73 -9.72
N ARG A 117 7.74 -1.33 -10.00
CA ARG A 117 7.15 -0.12 -9.44
C ARG A 117 5.85 -0.51 -8.77
N TYR A 118 5.88 -0.55 -7.43
CA TYR A 118 4.69 -0.80 -6.63
C TYR A 118 3.97 0.52 -6.41
N CYS A 119 2.86 0.70 -7.08
CA CYS A 119 2.07 1.92 -7.02
C CYS A 119 0.93 1.69 -6.04
N ILE A 120 1.01 2.31 -4.87
CA ILE A 120 0.19 1.92 -3.72
C ILE A 120 -0.72 3.07 -3.33
N ASN A 121 -1.97 2.77 -2.99
CA ASN A 121 -2.91 3.78 -2.50
C ASN A 121 -2.53 4.23 -1.09
N SER A 122 -2.50 5.54 -0.86
CA SER A 122 -2.24 6.06 0.48
C SER A 122 -3.28 5.55 1.47
N LEU A 123 -4.53 5.39 1.02
CA LEU A 123 -5.60 4.92 1.90
C LEU A 123 -5.43 3.46 2.33
N SER A 124 -4.52 2.73 1.68
CA SER A 124 -4.25 1.33 2.05
C SER A 124 -3.14 1.19 3.09
N ILE A 125 -2.39 2.25 3.34
CA ILE A 125 -1.21 2.17 4.18
C ILE A 125 -1.20 3.29 5.20
N LYS A 126 -0.38 3.11 6.24
CA LYS A 126 -0.20 4.12 7.27
C LYS A 126 1.28 4.22 7.59
N LEU A 127 1.81 5.42 7.57
CA LEU A 127 3.21 5.67 7.89
C LEU A 127 3.41 5.67 9.40
N LYS A 128 4.40 4.89 9.83
CA LYS A 128 4.90 4.98 11.20
C LYS A 128 6.31 5.55 11.10
N GLU A 129 6.48 6.74 11.62
CA GLU A 129 7.77 7.42 11.51
C GLU A 129 8.84 6.70 12.29
N ASP A 130 10.07 6.76 11.78
CA ASP A 130 11.22 6.16 12.41
C ASP A 130 11.44 6.81 13.78
N ASP A 131 11.60 5.98 14.81
CA ASP A 131 11.84 6.48 16.17
C ASP A 131 13.06 7.38 16.24
N ARG A 132 14.08 7.09 15.45
CA ARG A 132 15.28 7.92 15.43
C ARG A 132 14.98 9.31 14.88
N SER A 133 14.10 9.39 13.90
CA SER A 133 13.70 10.69 13.37
C SER A 133 12.97 11.50 14.42
N ALA A 134 12.10 10.85 15.18
CA ALA A 134 11.35 11.53 16.23
C ALA A 134 12.25 12.02 17.33
N LYS A 135 13.36 11.34 17.58
CA LYS A 135 14.26 11.68 18.67
C LYS A 135 15.38 12.61 18.28
N SER A 136 15.55 12.85 17.01
CA SER A 136 16.69 13.66 16.56
C SER A 136 16.47 15.14 16.75
N ASP A 137 15.30 15.52 17.13
CA ASP A 137 14.98 16.93 17.40
C ASP A 137 15.53 17.43 18.74
#